data_8f8b9d5df3fb8ab0d54d4e189c0c6f25
#
_entry.id   8f8b9d5df3fb8ab0d54d4e189c0c6f25
#
_cell.length_a   1.000
_cell.length_b   1.000
_cell.length_c   1.000
_cell.angle_alpha   90.00
_cell.angle_beta   90.00
_cell.angle_gamma   90.00
#
_symmetry.space_group_name_H-M   'P 1'
#
loop_
_entity.id
_entity.type
_entity.pdbx_description
1 polymer ?
#
loop_
_entity_poly.entity_id
_entity_poly.type
_entity_poly.pdbx_seq_one_letter_code
_entity_poly.pdbx_strand_id
1 'polypeptide(L)'
;MILESCYFGAGLVEREITNDYFLFANNTLDEMSIWYHAEKYSNRLIIPETVFAVGENGGFIIAKSHPKTTDNGINKSVTYYHIIEVDKKSSEQSPNLTLEQYERERKKLNIPNDLDFDIVYEELE
;
A
#
# COMPACT_ATOMS: atom_id res chain seq x y z
N MET A 1 -3.87 3.47 -19.23
CA MET A 1 -3.41 3.37 -19.38
C MET A 1 -2.05 3.13 -19.50
N ILE A 2 -1.60 3.10 -20.28
CA ILE A 2 -0.36 2.70 -20.65
C ILE A 2 0.75 3.43 -20.04
N LEU A 3 0.51 4.64 -19.61
CA LEU A 3 1.54 5.47 -19.09
C LEU A 3 2.09 5.00 -17.77
N GLU A 4 1.29 4.27 -17.01
CA GLU A 4 1.76 3.76 -15.75
C GLU A 4 2.92 2.82 -15.93
N SER A 5 2.92 2.05 -16.98
CA SER A 5 4.01 1.12 -17.24
C SER A 5 5.34 1.83 -17.42
N CYS A 6 5.31 3.07 -17.85
CA CYS A 6 6.53 3.82 -18.08
C CYS A 6 7.26 4.19 -16.80
N TYR A 7 6.56 4.23 -15.68
CA TYR A 7 7.18 4.61 -14.41
C TYR A 7 7.95 3.45 -13.79
N PHE A 8 7.42 2.24 -13.92
CA PHE A 8 7.95 1.08 -13.24
C PHE A 8 8.52 0.03 -14.19
N GLY A 9 8.24 0.17 -15.48
CA GLY A 9 8.55 -0.87 -16.43
C GLY A 9 7.43 -1.88 -16.51
N ALA A 10 7.64 -2.97 -17.16
CA ALA A 10 6.60 -3.98 -17.34
C ALA A 10 6.46 -4.82 -16.08
N GLY A 11 5.60 -4.42 -15.17
CA GLY A 11 5.33 -5.16 -13.96
C GLY A 11 4.09 -6.02 -14.09
N LEU A 12 3.94 -6.96 -13.17
CA LEU A 12 2.75 -7.79 -13.09
C LEU A 12 1.53 -6.97 -12.68
N VAL A 13 1.69 -6.07 -11.72
CA VAL A 13 0.66 -5.15 -11.28
C VAL A 13 1.25 -3.74 -11.25
N GLU A 14 0.56 -2.82 -11.91
CA GLU A 14 0.88 -1.41 -11.85
C GLU A 14 -0.45 -0.68 -11.85
N ARG A 15 -0.93 -0.29 -10.67
CA ARG A 15 -2.26 0.26 -10.54
C ARG A 15 -2.25 1.48 -9.67
N GLU A 16 -2.69 2.60 -10.21
CA GLU A 16 -2.82 3.80 -9.40
C GLU A 16 -3.92 3.62 -8.37
N ILE A 17 -3.61 3.93 -7.12
CA ILE A 17 -4.59 3.92 -6.04
C ILE A 17 -5.30 5.27 -6.05
N THR A 18 -4.56 6.35 -5.85
CA THR A 18 -5.04 7.72 -5.92
C THR A 18 -3.84 8.67 -5.84
N ASN A 19 -3.92 9.79 -6.54
CA ASN A 19 -2.98 10.93 -6.40
C ASN A 19 -1.50 10.51 -6.36
N ASP A 20 -1.09 9.77 -7.37
CA ASP A 20 0.31 9.35 -7.57
C ASP A 20 0.81 8.28 -6.61
N TYR A 21 -0.09 7.63 -5.85
CA TYR A 21 0.24 6.43 -5.10
C TYR A 21 -0.18 5.21 -5.92
N PHE A 22 0.71 4.24 -6.02
CA PHE A 22 0.53 3.08 -6.89
C PHE A 22 0.73 1.77 -6.15
N LEU A 23 -0.08 0.77 -6.48
CA LEU A 23 0.20 -0.62 -6.15
C LEU A 23 1.12 -1.17 -7.22
N PHE A 24 2.14 -1.88 -6.81
CA PHE A 24 3.12 -2.43 -7.75
C PHE A 24 3.60 -3.81 -7.31
N ALA A 25 3.63 -4.76 -8.25
CA ALA A 25 4.28 -6.06 -8.08
C ALA A 25 5.01 -6.36 -9.38
N ASN A 26 6.28 -6.71 -9.29
CA ASN A 26 7.13 -6.84 -10.48
C ASN A 26 6.95 -8.20 -11.18
N ASN A 27 7.29 -9.29 -10.53
CA ASN A 27 7.26 -10.62 -11.13
C ASN A 27 6.17 -11.52 -10.57
N THR A 28 5.92 -11.43 -9.28
CA THR A 28 4.94 -12.26 -8.60
C THR A 28 4.09 -11.39 -7.68
N LEU A 29 2.88 -11.85 -7.35
CA LEU A 29 1.97 -11.06 -6.51
C LEU A 29 2.50 -10.80 -5.11
N ASP A 30 3.33 -11.71 -4.59
CA ASP A 30 3.88 -11.54 -3.25
C ASP A 30 4.90 -10.40 -3.16
N GLU A 31 5.23 -9.78 -4.28
CA GLU A 31 6.05 -8.57 -4.30
C GLU A 31 5.21 -7.29 -4.20
N MET A 32 3.92 -7.42 -3.93
CA MET A 32 3.02 -6.25 -3.90
C MET A 32 3.43 -5.23 -2.86
N SER A 33 3.60 -4.00 -3.30
CA SER A 33 4.02 -2.89 -2.47
C SER A 33 3.30 -1.62 -2.91
N ILE A 34 3.41 -0.57 -2.11
CA ILE A 34 2.83 0.74 -2.45
C ILE A 34 3.96 1.73 -2.63
N TRP A 35 3.92 2.45 -3.73
CA TRP A 35 4.91 3.45 -4.11
C TRP A 35 4.25 4.80 -4.33
N TYR A 36 5.01 5.85 -4.12
CA TYR A 36 4.60 7.20 -4.43
C TYR A 36 5.48 7.72 -5.56
N HIS A 37 4.84 8.19 -6.63
CA HIS A 37 5.55 8.79 -7.75
C HIS A 37 5.60 10.30 -7.53
N ALA A 38 6.60 10.75 -6.76
CA ALA A 38 6.68 12.13 -6.32
C ALA A 38 6.97 13.10 -7.45
N GLU A 39 7.88 12.70 -8.34
CA GLU A 39 8.27 13.53 -9.48
C GLU A 39 8.70 12.61 -10.59
N LYS A 40 8.85 13.19 -11.78
CA LYS A 40 9.35 12.43 -12.92
C LYS A 40 10.66 11.76 -12.54
N TYR A 41 10.75 10.46 -12.74
CA TYR A 41 11.92 9.64 -12.42
C TYR A 41 12.19 9.45 -10.93
N SER A 42 11.23 9.82 -10.06
CA SER A 42 11.44 9.67 -8.63
C SER A 42 10.31 8.86 -8.02
N ASN A 43 10.57 7.60 -7.74
CA ASN A 43 9.61 6.71 -7.09
C ASN A 43 10.09 6.42 -5.67
N ARG A 44 9.19 6.50 -4.70
CA ARG A 44 9.50 6.26 -3.29
C ARG A 44 8.67 5.11 -2.77
N LEU A 45 9.33 4.16 -2.13
CA LEU A 45 8.65 3.04 -1.51
C LEU A 45 7.96 3.51 -0.22
N ILE A 46 6.67 3.33 -0.14
CA ILE A 46 5.88 3.77 1.02
C ILE A 46 5.53 2.59 1.92
N ILE A 47 5.05 1.49 1.34
CA ILE A 47 4.75 0.28 2.09
C ILE A 47 5.42 -0.90 1.39
N PRO A 48 6.35 -1.56 2.07
CA PRO A 48 7.05 -2.70 1.45
C PRO A 48 6.15 -3.94 1.37
N GLU A 49 6.61 -4.94 0.66
CA GLU A 49 5.88 -6.21 0.46
C GLU A 49 5.64 -6.91 1.79
N THR A 50 4.55 -7.56 1.94
CA THR A 50 3.54 -7.87 0.92
C THR A 50 2.23 -7.21 1.29
N VAL A 51 1.83 -6.26 0.50
CA VAL A 51 0.52 -5.60 0.66
C VAL A 51 -0.54 -6.51 0.07
N PHE A 52 -1.64 -6.76 0.79
CA PHE A 52 -2.70 -7.62 0.27
C PHE A 52 -4.08 -6.98 0.28
N ALA A 53 -4.26 -5.85 0.96
CA ALA A 53 -5.55 -5.18 1.00
C ALA A 53 -5.36 -3.67 1.03
N VAL A 54 -6.17 -2.95 0.27
CA VAL A 54 -6.07 -1.50 0.15
C VAL A 54 -7.47 -0.90 0.05
N GLY A 55 -7.65 0.27 0.65
CA GLY A 55 -8.83 1.10 0.44
C GLY A 55 -8.42 2.54 0.34
N GLU A 56 -9.24 3.37 -0.31
CA GLU A 56 -8.93 4.79 -0.43
C GLU A 56 -10.20 5.60 -0.62
N ASN A 57 -10.14 6.87 -0.25
CA ASN A 57 -11.25 7.81 -0.47
C ASN A 57 -10.76 9.14 -1.03
N GLY A 58 -9.54 9.18 -1.56
CA GLY A 58 -8.94 10.40 -2.08
C GLY A 58 -8.14 11.18 -1.06
N GLY A 59 -8.53 11.13 0.20
CA GLY A 59 -7.82 11.82 1.29
C GLY A 59 -6.94 10.89 2.10
N PHE A 60 -7.35 9.62 2.20
CA PHE A 60 -6.61 8.61 2.94
C PHE A 60 -6.49 7.34 2.13
N ILE A 61 -5.37 6.66 2.31
CA ILE A 61 -5.20 5.29 1.85
C ILE A 61 -5.01 4.44 3.09
N ILE A 62 -5.75 3.35 3.19
CA ILE A 62 -5.56 2.36 4.24
C ILE A 62 -5.08 1.07 3.59
N ALA A 63 -4.21 0.34 4.28
CA ALA A 63 -3.65 -0.89 3.73
C ALA A 63 -3.35 -1.90 4.81
N LYS A 64 -3.30 -3.17 4.40
CA LYS A 64 -2.83 -4.26 5.25
C LYS A 64 -1.70 -4.98 4.53
N SER A 65 -0.71 -5.41 5.29
CA SER A 65 0.41 -6.15 4.73
C SER A 65 0.83 -7.28 5.66
N HIS A 66 1.50 -8.28 5.08
CA HIS A 66 2.19 -9.34 5.81
C HIS A 66 3.68 -9.17 5.59
N PRO A 67 4.51 -9.39 6.60
CA PRO A 67 5.96 -9.32 6.39
C PRO A 67 6.45 -10.54 5.60
N LYS A 68 7.57 -10.37 4.93
CA LYS A 68 8.22 -11.47 4.23
C LYS A 68 9.01 -12.29 5.24
N THR A 69 9.10 -13.58 4.98
CA THR A 69 9.98 -14.48 5.76
C THR A 69 11.39 -14.43 5.19
N THR A 70 12.34 -15.05 5.89
CA THR A 70 13.74 -15.04 5.45
C THR A 70 13.96 -15.86 4.17
N ASP A 71 13.04 -16.76 3.84
CA ASP A 71 13.14 -17.59 2.63
C ASP A 71 12.22 -17.08 1.51
N ASN A 72 11.91 -15.80 1.53
CA ASN A 72 11.07 -15.12 0.54
C ASN A 72 9.61 -15.56 0.54
N GLY A 73 9.16 -16.22 1.59
CA GLY A 73 7.74 -16.49 1.76
C GLY A 73 7.02 -15.33 2.39
N ILE A 74 5.75 -15.51 2.69
CA ILE A 74 4.91 -14.52 3.35
C ILE A 74 4.54 -15.05 4.72
N ASN A 75 4.75 -14.26 5.77
CA ASN A 75 4.31 -14.64 7.11
C ASN A 75 2.88 -14.15 7.33
N LYS A 76 1.91 -14.99 6.99
CA LYS A 76 0.50 -14.63 7.07
C LYS A 76 -0.04 -14.59 8.51
N SER A 77 0.75 -15.03 9.48
CA SER A 77 0.32 -14.94 10.88
C SER A 77 0.52 -13.57 11.47
N VAL A 78 1.23 -12.68 10.77
CA VAL A 78 1.45 -11.31 11.22
C VAL A 78 0.81 -10.36 10.20
N THR A 79 -0.03 -9.44 10.68
CA THR A 79 -0.63 -8.42 9.82
C THR A 79 -0.26 -7.05 10.36
N TYR A 80 0.25 -6.22 9.48
CA TYR A 80 0.49 -4.81 9.77
C TYR A 80 -0.58 -3.98 9.09
N TYR A 81 -0.96 -2.89 9.74
CA TYR A 81 -1.94 -1.95 9.22
C TYR A 81 -1.23 -0.64 8.91
N HIS A 82 -1.72 0.06 7.90
CA HIS A 82 -1.08 1.30 7.42
C HIS A 82 -2.13 2.33 7.09
N ILE A 83 -1.79 3.59 7.38
CA ILE A 83 -2.61 4.75 6.99
C ILE A 83 -1.69 5.74 6.29
N ILE A 84 -2.09 6.18 5.11
CA ILE A 84 -1.38 7.20 4.37
C ILE A 84 -2.29 8.43 4.28
N GLU A 85 -1.80 9.57 4.73
CA GLU A 85 -2.50 10.84 4.55
C GLU A 85 -2.07 11.41 3.20
N VAL A 86 -2.95 11.30 2.22
CA VAL A 86 -2.62 11.60 0.83
C VAL A 86 -2.15 13.05 0.65
N ASP A 87 -2.79 13.97 1.37
CA ASP A 87 -2.47 15.39 1.22
C ASP A 87 -1.07 15.76 1.70
N LYS A 88 -0.47 14.95 2.54
CA LYS A 88 0.86 15.24 3.04
C LYS A 88 1.95 14.95 2.03
N LYS A 89 1.65 14.15 1.03
CA LYS A 89 2.59 13.80 -0.03
C LYS A 89 3.95 13.34 0.50
N SER A 90 3.92 12.59 1.60
CA SER A 90 5.14 12.12 2.23
C SER A 90 5.84 11.07 1.37
N SER A 91 7.16 11.17 1.28
CA SER A 91 7.97 10.17 0.59
C SER A 91 8.58 9.17 1.57
N GLU A 92 8.21 9.25 2.84
CA GLU A 92 8.72 8.35 3.87
C GLU A 92 7.87 7.10 3.95
N GLN A 93 8.49 6.01 4.38
CA GLN A 93 7.74 4.78 4.56
C GLN A 93 6.70 4.94 5.67
N SER A 94 5.53 4.37 5.43
CA SER A 94 4.45 4.37 6.39
C SER A 94 4.80 3.42 7.54
N PRO A 95 4.56 3.82 8.81
CA PRO A 95 4.87 2.92 9.91
C PRO A 95 3.97 1.70 9.92
N ASN A 96 4.50 0.59 10.43
CA ASN A 96 3.72 -0.62 10.64
C ASN A 96 2.92 -0.46 11.91
N LEU A 97 1.61 -0.61 11.83
CA LEU A 97 0.74 -0.46 12.98
C LEU A 97 0.10 -1.79 13.34
N THR A 98 -0.11 -2.02 14.63
CA THR A 98 -0.98 -3.11 15.07
C THR A 98 -2.43 -2.71 14.81
N LEU A 99 -3.35 -3.68 14.88
CA LEU A 99 -4.78 -3.37 14.73
C LEU A 99 -5.23 -2.29 15.72
N GLU A 100 -4.78 -2.41 16.97
CA GLU A 100 -5.17 -1.47 18.00
C GLU A 100 -4.65 -0.06 17.71
N GLN A 101 -3.39 0.03 17.29
CA GLN A 101 -2.80 1.32 16.90
C GLN A 101 -3.51 1.91 15.69
N TYR A 102 -3.86 1.07 14.73
CA TYR A 102 -4.55 1.48 13.52
C TYR A 102 -5.93 2.05 13.84
N GLU A 103 -6.69 1.37 14.70
CA GLU A 103 -8.01 1.84 15.07
C GLU A 103 -7.94 3.16 15.82
N ARG A 104 -6.94 3.32 16.65
CA ARG A 104 -6.71 4.55 17.40
C ARG A 104 -6.38 5.71 16.46
N GLU A 105 -5.51 5.45 15.47
CA GLU A 105 -5.13 6.45 14.49
C GLU A 105 -6.30 6.84 13.59
N ARG A 106 -7.14 5.88 13.22
CA ARG A 106 -8.33 6.18 12.41
C ARG A 106 -9.23 7.20 13.13
N LYS A 107 -9.42 7.02 14.41
CA LYS A 107 -10.26 7.94 15.20
C LYS A 107 -9.60 9.31 15.31
N LYS A 108 -8.30 9.31 15.56
CA LYS A 108 -7.56 10.55 15.71
C LYS A 108 -7.60 11.40 14.44
N LEU A 109 -7.53 10.76 13.30
CA LEU A 109 -7.54 11.42 12.00
C LEU A 109 -8.94 11.62 11.44
N ASN A 110 -9.96 11.19 12.15
CA ASN A 110 -11.36 11.28 11.71
C ASN A 110 -11.59 10.62 10.36
N ILE A 111 -10.99 9.46 10.14
CA ILE A 111 -11.20 8.72 8.90
C ILE A 111 -12.63 8.17 8.92
N PRO A 112 -13.41 8.39 7.84
CA PRO A 112 -14.80 7.90 7.80
C PRO A 112 -14.91 6.41 8.03
N ASN A 113 -15.94 6.01 8.76
CA ASN A 113 -16.15 4.60 9.10
C ASN A 113 -16.43 3.75 7.87
N ASP A 114 -16.93 4.36 6.79
CA ASP A 114 -17.24 3.61 5.57
C ASP A 114 -16.03 3.42 4.66
N LEU A 115 -14.88 3.97 4.99
CA LEU A 115 -13.66 3.66 4.26
C LEU A 115 -13.21 2.26 4.65
N ASP A 116 -13.19 1.36 3.70
CA ASP A 116 -12.89 -0.05 3.93
C ASP A 116 -11.95 -0.56 2.85
N PHE A 117 -11.49 -1.79 3.01
CA PHE A 117 -10.55 -2.43 2.08
C PHE A 117 -11.34 -3.07 0.95
N ASP A 118 -11.47 -2.37 -0.18
CA ASP A 118 -12.20 -2.89 -1.32
C ASP A 118 -11.29 -3.46 -2.41
N ILE A 119 -10.00 -3.31 -2.29
CA ILE A 119 -9.04 -4.00 -3.16
C ILE A 119 -8.38 -5.06 -2.28
N VAL A 120 -8.68 -6.32 -2.54
CA VAL A 120 -8.13 -7.43 -1.74
C VAL A 120 -7.57 -8.50 -2.68
N TYR A 121 -6.34 -8.90 -2.43
CA TYR A 121 -5.71 -10.00 -3.14
C TYR A 121 -5.77 -11.23 -2.23
N GLU A 122 -6.80 -12.05 -2.45
CA GLU A 122 -7.12 -13.15 -1.56
C GLU A 122 -5.99 -14.17 -1.44
N GLU A 123 -5.26 -14.40 -2.51
CA GLU A 123 -4.18 -15.37 -2.45
C GLU A 123 -3.00 -14.89 -1.60
N LEU A 124 -2.94 -13.61 -1.28
CA LEU A 124 -1.90 -13.07 -0.41
C LEU A 124 -2.36 -12.91 1.03
N GLU A 125 -3.65 -12.92 1.24
CA GLU A 125 -4.27 -12.64 2.52
C GLU A 125 -3.97 -13.69 3.63
#